data_5be5c6db53d38db8a437579e6c0e5943
#
_entry.id   5be5c6db53d38db8a437579e6c0e5943
#
_cell.length_a   1.000
_cell.length_b   1.000
_cell.length_c   1.000
_cell.angle_alpha   90.00
_cell.angle_beta   90.00
_cell.angle_gamma   90.00
#
_symmetry.space_group_name_H-M   'P 1'
#
loop_
_entity.id
_entity.type
_entity.pdbx_description
1 polymer ?
#
loop_
_entity_poly.entity_id
_entity_poly.type
_entity_poly.pdbx_seq_one_letter_code
_entity_poly.pdbx_strand_id
1 'polypeptide(L)'
;IYDDELIREFKGKRERLRHLLNAEGFEINPVLYSYTEYNQKFDNFLANEVGYPTLLSLTIGLFVSPYGATSIQEYFANGFEKYFLDNSRTVEKISPILYGKIEQILNEQA
;
A
#
# COMPACT_ATOMS: atom_id res chain seq x y z
N ILE A 1 6.12 14.56 3.81
CA ILE A 1 5.16 13.49 4.12
C ILE A 1 5.72 12.14 3.68
N TYR A 2 6.16 12.02 2.44
CA TYR A 2 6.71 10.77 1.92
C TYR A 2 8.19 10.67 2.25
N ASP A 3 8.50 10.61 3.55
CA ASP A 3 9.87 10.54 4.03
C ASP A 3 10.44 9.11 3.92
N ASP A 4 11.69 8.94 4.28
CA ASP A 4 12.39 7.67 4.14
C ASP A 4 11.74 6.54 4.94
N GLU A 5 11.18 6.84 6.09
CA GLU A 5 10.51 5.82 6.92
C GLU A 5 9.26 5.29 6.23
N LEU A 6 8.42 6.19 5.71
CA LEU A 6 7.19 5.80 5.03
C LEU A 6 7.49 5.06 3.72
N ILE A 7 8.47 5.55 2.96
CA ILE A 7 8.91 4.90 1.73
C ILE A 7 9.39 3.48 2.03
N ARG A 8 10.15 3.31 3.11
CA ARG A 8 10.67 2.00 3.51
C ARG A 8 9.55 1.04 3.89
N GLU A 9 8.55 1.53 4.64
CA GLU A 9 7.38 0.72 4.98
C GLU A 9 6.65 0.28 3.71
N PHE A 10 6.41 1.21 2.80
CA PHE A 10 5.72 0.94 1.53
C PHE A 10 6.50 -0.07 0.68
N LYS A 11 7.80 0.12 0.53
CA LYS A 11 8.65 -0.79 -0.26
C LYS A 11 8.70 -2.19 0.35
N GLY A 12 8.74 -2.30 1.67
CA GLY A 12 8.68 -3.58 2.36
C GLY A 12 7.40 -4.34 2.05
N LYS A 13 6.27 -3.63 2.05
CA LYS A 13 4.97 -4.22 1.69
C LYS A 13 4.91 -4.61 0.22
N ARG A 14 5.51 -3.80 -0.67
CA ARG A 14 5.63 -4.14 -2.09
C ARG A 14 6.43 -5.41 -2.31
N GLU A 15 7.50 -5.59 -1.56
CA GLU A 15 8.31 -6.81 -1.64
C GLU A 15 7.52 -8.03 -1.13
N ARG A 16 6.76 -7.86 -0.06
CA ARG A 16 5.89 -8.92 0.42
C ARG A 16 4.82 -9.26 -0.62
N LEU A 17 4.24 -8.26 -1.25
CA LEU A 17 3.26 -8.44 -2.32
C LEU A 17 3.85 -9.24 -3.47
N ARG A 18 5.10 -8.95 -3.86
CA ARG A 18 5.79 -9.68 -4.92
C ARG A 18 5.85 -11.17 -4.62
N HIS A 19 6.24 -11.52 -3.39
CA HIS A 19 6.28 -12.93 -2.99
C HIS A 19 4.90 -13.59 -3.03
N LEU A 20 3.87 -12.88 -2.55
CA LEU A 20 2.52 -13.42 -2.54
C LEU A 20 1.99 -13.67 -3.96
N LEU A 21 2.21 -12.71 -4.86
CA LEU A 21 1.74 -12.82 -6.25
C LEU A 21 2.52 -13.89 -7.02
N ASN A 22 3.84 -13.94 -6.84
CA ASN A 22 4.66 -14.96 -7.50
C ASN A 22 4.26 -16.37 -7.05
N ALA A 23 3.92 -16.55 -5.78
CA ALA A 23 3.46 -17.84 -5.27
C ALA A 23 2.16 -18.29 -5.93
N GLU A 24 1.33 -17.34 -6.39
CA GLU A 24 0.08 -17.63 -7.09
C GLU A 24 0.25 -17.67 -8.61
N GLY A 25 1.48 -17.55 -9.11
CA GLY A 25 1.78 -17.62 -10.53
C GLY A 25 1.67 -16.31 -11.28
N PHE A 26 1.47 -15.18 -10.58
CA PHE A 26 1.44 -13.86 -11.22
C PHE A 26 2.84 -13.26 -11.22
N GLU A 27 3.41 -13.06 -12.39
CA GLU A 27 4.77 -12.54 -12.53
C GLU A 27 4.81 -11.34 -13.46
N ILE A 28 5.65 -10.35 -13.10
CA ILE A 28 5.96 -9.19 -13.90
C ILE A 28 7.40 -8.79 -13.59
N ASN A 29 8.02 -7.98 -14.43
CA ASN A 29 9.38 -7.52 -14.21
C ASN A 29 9.53 -6.97 -12.77
N PRO A 30 10.41 -7.55 -11.95
CA PRO A 30 10.53 -7.16 -10.53
C PRO A 30 10.85 -5.69 -10.29
N VAL A 31 11.48 -5.01 -11.25
CA VAL A 31 11.82 -3.60 -11.10
C VAL A 31 10.57 -2.74 -10.90
N LEU A 32 9.43 -3.17 -11.44
CA LEU A 32 8.18 -2.42 -11.31
C LEU A 32 7.71 -2.32 -9.85
N TYR A 33 8.05 -3.30 -9.02
CA TYR A 33 7.73 -3.27 -7.59
C TYR A 33 8.54 -2.21 -6.83
N SER A 34 9.67 -1.75 -7.39
CA SER A 34 10.53 -0.76 -6.74
C SER A 34 10.05 0.68 -6.93
N TYR A 35 9.18 0.94 -7.90
CA TYR A 35 8.66 2.28 -8.15
C TYR A 35 7.63 2.65 -7.10
N THR A 36 7.84 3.79 -6.45
CA THR A 36 6.92 4.27 -5.41
C THR A 36 5.78 5.09 -6.00
N GLU A 37 6.02 5.73 -7.14
CA GLU A 37 5.01 6.53 -7.83
C GLU A 37 4.16 5.66 -8.74
N TYR A 38 3.03 6.19 -9.18
CA TYR A 38 2.14 5.51 -10.10
C TYR A 38 2.90 5.06 -11.35
N ASN A 39 2.70 3.81 -11.74
CA ASN A 39 3.26 3.22 -12.96
C ASN A 39 2.15 2.48 -13.68
N GLN A 40 1.86 2.89 -14.91
CA GLN A 40 0.74 2.35 -15.68
C GLN A 40 0.87 0.85 -15.92
N LYS A 41 2.08 0.35 -16.20
CA LYS A 41 2.29 -1.08 -16.43
C LYS A 41 1.99 -1.89 -15.17
N PHE A 42 2.44 -1.41 -14.03
CA PHE A 42 2.21 -2.08 -12.76
C PHE A 42 0.73 -2.03 -12.39
N ASP A 43 0.10 -0.88 -12.57
CA ASP A 43 -1.33 -0.72 -12.30
C ASP A 43 -2.18 -1.66 -13.17
N ASN A 44 -1.87 -1.73 -14.47
CA ASN A 44 -2.55 -2.65 -15.38
C ASN A 44 -2.36 -4.11 -14.98
N PHE A 45 -1.17 -4.47 -14.52
CA PHE A 45 -0.89 -5.80 -14.01
C PHE A 45 -1.80 -6.14 -12.82
N LEU A 46 -1.86 -5.26 -11.84
CA LEU A 46 -2.69 -5.47 -10.65
C LEU A 46 -4.19 -5.50 -10.98
N ALA A 47 -4.63 -4.59 -11.85
CA ALA A 47 -6.05 -4.45 -12.16
C ALA A 47 -6.56 -5.53 -13.12
N ASN A 48 -5.79 -5.86 -14.15
CA ASN A 48 -6.26 -6.67 -15.26
C ASN A 48 -5.74 -8.11 -15.25
N GLU A 49 -4.50 -8.33 -14.83
CA GLU A 49 -3.93 -9.69 -14.78
C GLU A 49 -4.24 -10.38 -13.45
N VAL A 50 -4.00 -9.69 -12.33
CA VAL A 50 -4.33 -10.23 -11.00
C VAL A 50 -5.82 -10.06 -10.72
N GLY A 51 -6.33 -8.85 -10.92
CA GLY A 51 -7.70 -8.47 -10.60
C GLY A 51 -7.85 -8.07 -9.14
N TYR A 52 -8.64 -7.03 -8.88
CA TYR A 52 -8.79 -6.51 -7.51
C TYR A 52 -9.44 -7.50 -6.54
N PRO A 53 -10.41 -8.36 -6.92
CA PRO A 53 -10.92 -9.37 -5.98
C PRO A 53 -9.84 -10.33 -5.48
N THR A 54 -8.98 -10.81 -6.37
CA THR A 54 -7.85 -11.68 -6.00
C THR A 54 -6.83 -10.91 -5.18
N LEU A 55 -6.51 -9.68 -5.61
CA LEU A 55 -5.57 -8.82 -4.90
C LEU A 55 -6.05 -8.53 -3.48
N LEU A 56 -7.34 -8.24 -3.32
CA LEU A 56 -7.94 -8.02 -2.00
C LEU A 56 -7.72 -9.23 -1.08
N SER A 57 -8.01 -10.43 -1.57
CA SER A 57 -7.82 -11.66 -0.80
C SER A 57 -6.37 -11.85 -0.36
N LEU A 58 -5.43 -11.61 -1.27
CA LEU A 58 -4.00 -11.83 -1.01
C LEU A 58 -3.39 -10.76 -0.11
N THR A 59 -3.96 -9.57 -0.06
CA THR A 59 -3.37 -8.43 0.65
C THR A 59 -4.06 -8.08 1.97
N ILE A 60 -4.98 -8.91 2.44
CA ILE A 60 -5.62 -8.71 3.75
C ILE A 60 -4.53 -8.65 4.82
N GLY A 61 -4.55 -7.59 5.62
CA GLY A 61 -3.56 -7.39 6.68
C GLY A 61 -2.23 -6.82 6.20
N LEU A 62 -2.02 -6.70 4.88
CA LEU A 62 -0.80 -6.13 4.32
C LEU A 62 -1.01 -4.66 3.91
N PHE A 63 -2.10 -4.38 3.22
CA PHE A 63 -2.50 -3.03 2.83
C PHE A 63 -3.87 -2.71 3.42
N VAL A 64 -4.11 -1.44 3.71
CA VAL A 64 -5.42 -0.99 4.20
C VAL A 64 -6.50 -1.25 3.15
N SER A 65 -6.14 -1.08 1.88
CA SER A 65 -6.98 -1.49 0.75
C SER A 65 -6.07 -1.93 -0.40
N PRO A 66 -6.58 -2.73 -1.36
CA PRO A 66 -5.75 -3.16 -2.49
C PRO A 66 -5.26 -2.00 -3.35
N TYR A 67 -5.99 -0.89 -3.41
CA TYR A 67 -5.56 0.30 -4.14
C TYR A 67 -4.30 0.93 -3.53
N GLY A 68 -4.09 0.76 -2.22
CA GLY A 68 -2.90 1.24 -1.54
C GLY A 68 -1.60 0.62 -2.05
N ALA A 69 -1.69 -0.48 -2.80
CA ALA A 69 -0.51 -1.12 -3.39
C ALA A 69 -0.04 -0.43 -4.67
N THR A 70 -0.86 0.42 -5.28
CA THR A 70 -0.59 0.97 -6.62
C THR A 70 0.44 2.09 -6.64
N SER A 71 0.50 2.90 -5.60
CA SER A 71 1.50 3.98 -5.47
C SER A 71 1.58 4.42 -4.01
N ILE A 72 2.65 5.15 -3.67
CA ILE A 72 2.79 5.69 -2.31
C ILE A 72 1.71 6.74 -2.04
N GLN A 73 1.28 7.49 -3.05
CA GLN A 73 0.19 8.44 -2.92
C GLN A 73 -1.11 7.74 -2.53
N GLU A 74 -1.43 6.65 -3.21
CA GLU A 74 -2.62 5.84 -2.89
C GLU A 74 -2.49 5.15 -1.54
N TYR A 75 -1.29 4.72 -1.19
CA TYR A 75 -1.00 4.13 0.11
C TYR A 75 -1.35 5.11 1.23
N PHE A 76 -0.87 6.35 1.11
CA PHE A 76 -1.15 7.41 2.08
C PHE A 76 -2.64 7.78 2.07
N ALA A 77 -3.22 8.01 0.90
CA ALA A 77 -4.61 8.46 0.76
C ALA A 77 -5.58 7.43 1.35
N ASN A 78 -5.38 6.15 1.06
CA ASN A 78 -6.23 5.09 1.58
C ASN A 78 -6.09 4.94 3.09
N GLY A 79 -4.88 5.08 3.61
CA GLY A 79 -4.66 5.05 5.05
C GLY A 79 -5.31 6.22 5.76
N PHE A 80 -5.18 7.41 5.20
CA PHE A 80 -5.77 8.62 5.74
C PHE A 80 -7.31 8.53 5.76
N GLU A 81 -7.90 8.07 4.67
CA GLU A 81 -9.34 7.86 4.56
C GLU A 81 -9.82 6.83 5.59
N LYS A 82 -9.15 5.70 5.69
CA LYS A 82 -9.49 4.65 6.65
C LYS A 82 -9.41 5.15 8.08
N TYR A 83 -8.41 5.97 8.37
CA TYR A 83 -8.21 6.55 9.70
C TYR A 83 -9.44 7.37 10.12
N PHE A 84 -9.96 8.23 9.23
CA PHE A 84 -11.07 9.12 9.55
C PHE A 84 -12.44 8.52 9.37
N LEU A 85 -12.64 7.72 8.32
CA LEU A 85 -13.99 7.30 7.94
C LEU A 85 -14.36 5.92 8.48
N ASP A 86 -13.40 5.16 8.95
CA ASP A 86 -13.68 3.80 9.38
C ASP A 86 -13.01 3.50 10.73
N ASN A 87 -11.74 3.12 10.71
CA ASN A 87 -11.09 2.61 11.93
C ASN A 87 -9.61 2.93 11.96
N SER A 88 -9.24 3.93 12.77
CA SER A 88 -7.84 4.31 12.95
C SER A 88 -6.98 3.17 13.51
N ARG A 89 -7.57 2.28 14.32
CA ARG A 89 -6.84 1.14 14.89
C ARG A 89 -6.40 0.15 13.80
N THR A 90 -7.20 -0.01 12.76
CA THR A 90 -6.83 -0.86 11.62
C THR A 90 -5.58 -0.30 10.93
N VAL A 91 -5.52 1.01 10.74
CA VAL A 91 -4.34 1.65 10.15
C VAL A 91 -3.12 1.44 11.03
N GLU A 92 -3.26 1.60 12.34
CA GLU A 92 -2.18 1.38 13.30
C GLU A 92 -1.62 -0.03 13.22
N LYS A 93 -2.49 -1.02 13.15
CA LYS A 93 -2.11 -2.44 13.08
C LYS A 93 -1.41 -2.80 11.78
N ILE A 94 -1.98 -2.36 10.66
CA ILE A 94 -1.51 -2.76 9.32
C ILE A 94 -0.28 -1.94 8.91
N SER A 95 -0.30 -0.64 9.20
CA SER A 95 0.70 0.31 8.71
C SER A 95 1.10 1.30 9.81
N PRO A 96 1.89 0.84 10.79
CA PRO A 96 2.21 1.66 11.97
C PRO A 96 2.99 2.94 11.64
N ILE A 97 3.86 2.92 10.64
CA ILE A 97 4.59 4.12 10.24
C ILE A 97 3.63 5.13 9.60
N LEU A 98 2.76 4.65 8.71
CA LEU A 98 1.72 5.48 8.10
C LEU A 98 0.81 6.08 9.16
N TYR A 99 0.38 5.28 10.13
CA TYR A 99 -0.43 5.75 11.24
C TYR A 99 0.27 6.90 11.99
N GLY A 100 1.56 6.71 12.31
CA GLY A 100 2.35 7.73 12.99
C GLY A 100 2.47 9.04 12.21
N LYS A 101 2.61 8.95 10.87
CA LYS A 101 2.68 10.14 10.01
C LYS A 101 1.35 10.89 10.00
N ILE A 102 0.23 10.17 9.96
CA ILE A 102 -1.12 10.78 10.01
C ILE A 102 -1.29 11.52 11.35
N GLU A 103 -0.93 10.87 12.46
CA GLU A 103 -1.00 11.49 13.80
C GLU A 103 -0.14 12.74 13.88
N GLN A 104 1.06 12.70 13.31
CA GLN A 104 1.96 13.84 13.29
C GLN A 104 1.37 15.03 12.54
N ILE A 105 0.77 14.78 11.37
CA ILE A 105 0.12 15.82 10.57
C ILE A 105 -1.03 16.47 11.35
N LEU A 106 -1.85 15.66 12.01
CA LEU A 106 -2.97 16.16 12.80
C LEU A 106 -2.49 17.01 13.99
N ASN A 107 -1.43 16.57 14.65
CA ASN A 107 -0.87 17.31 15.80
C ASN A 107 -0.26 18.64 15.37
N GLU A 108 0.34 18.71 14.18
CA GLU A 108 0.90 19.94 13.66
C GLU A 108 -0.17 20.98 13.29
N GLN A 109 -1.39 20.52 13.00
CA GLN A 109 -2.51 21.40 12.65
C GLN A 109 -3.35 21.82 13.87
N ALA A 110 -3.14 21.16 14.97
CA ALA A 110 -3.80 21.52 16.23
C ALA A 110 -3.09 22.72 16.91
#